data_9b90470dc8df831028375cb6c54c382f
#
_entry.id   9b90470dc8df831028375cb6c54c382f
#
_cell.length_a   1.000
_cell.length_b   1.000
_cell.length_c   1.000
_cell.angle_alpha   90.00
_cell.angle_beta   90.00
_cell.angle_gamma   90.00
#
_symmetry.space_group_name_H-M   'P 1'
#
loop_
_entity.id
_entity.type
_entity.pdbx_description
1 polymer ?
#
loop_
_entity_poly.entity_id
_entity_poly.type
_entity_poly.pdbx_seq_one_letter_code
_entity_poly.pdbx_strand_id
1 'polypeptide(L)' 'MMDKYKYYQKTDKKKESVGTVKAYGLEDAVKKAAIKKHLKIDAFKKIFNIEKIKR' A
#
# COMPACT_ATOMS: atom_id res chain seq x y z
N MET A 1 3.48 -2.67 17.69
CA MET A 1 2.20 -3.15 17.17
C MET A 1 2.09 -2.87 15.68
N MET A 2 1.50 -3.79 14.93
CA MET A 2 1.29 -3.58 13.50
C MET A 2 0.14 -2.61 13.26
N ASP A 3 0.34 -1.72 12.29
CA ASP A 3 -0.71 -0.82 11.81
C ASP A 3 -1.28 -1.36 10.51
N LYS A 4 -2.50 -0.98 10.23
CA LYS A 4 -3.17 -1.35 9.00
C LYS A 4 -2.98 -0.25 7.97
N TYR A 5 -2.59 -0.63 6.76
CA TYR A 5 -2.37 0.29 5.65
C TYR A 5 -3.25 -0.10 4.48
N LYS A 6 -3.75 0.90 3.76
CA LYS A 6 -4.47 0.69 2.51
C LYS A 6 -3.64 1.19 1.35
N TYR A 7 -3.83 0.59 0.19
CA TYR A 7 -3.16 1.06 -1.02
C TYR A 7 -4.17 1.17 -2.17
N TYR A 8 -3.93 2.13 -3.05
CA TYR A 8 -4.80 2.41 -4.18
C TYR A 8 -3.96 2.95 -5.33
N GLN A 9 -4.51 2.85 -6.55
CA GLN A 9 -3.81 3.36 -7.73
C GLN A 9 -3.75 4.88 -7.71
N LYS A 10 -2.61 5.43 -8.10
CA LYS A 10 -2.42 6.89 -8.14
C LYS A 10 -3.39 7.58 -9.08
N THR A 11 -3.82 6.89 -10.12
CA THR A 11 -4.75 7.43 -11.11
C THR A 11 -6.21 7.37 -10.66
N ASP A 12 -6.48 6.71 -9.55
CA ASP A 12 -7.84 6.57 -9.03
C ASP A 12 -8.25 7.83 -8.27
N LYS A 13 -9.13 8.61 -8.88
CA LYS A 13 -9.59 9.86 -8.29
C LYS A 13 -10.43 9.65 -7.03
N LYS A 14 -11.08 8.52 -6.92
CA LYS A 14 -11.93 8.20 -5.77
C LYS A 14 -11.14 7.61 -4.61
N LYS A 15 -9.88 7.30 -4.82
CA LYS A 15 -9.00 6.69 -3.80
C LYS A 15 -9.58 5.41 -3.21
N GLU A 16 -10.25 4.63 -4.04
CA GLU A 16 -10.78 3.35 -3.60
C GLU A 16 -9.62 2.38 -3.37
N SER A 17 -9.55 1.82 -2.17
CA SER A 17 -8.45 0.92 -1.87
C SER A 17 -8.57 -0.38 -2.66
N VAL A 18 -7.45 -0.77 -3.26
CA VAL A 18 -7.32 -2.04 -3.96
C VAL A 18 -7.11 -3.16 -2.95
N GLY A 19 -6.47 -2.84 -1.83
CA GLY A 19 -6.23 -3.82 -0.79
C GLY A 19 -5.67 -3.18 0.46
N THR A 20 -5.46 -3.99 1.48
CA THR A 20 -4.88 -3.57 2.75
C THR A 20 -3.78 -4.53 3.17
N VAL A 21 -2.84 -4.02 3.96
CA VAL A 21 -1.78 -4.83 4.55
C VAL A 21 -1.56 -4.38 5.98
N LYS A 22 -1.13 -5.31 6.83
CA LYS A 22 -0.69 -5.00 8.20
C LYS A 22 0.82 -4.95 8.21
N ALA A 23 1.38 -3.91 8.79
CA ALA A 23 2.82 -3.70 8.78
C ALA A 23 3.26 -2.86 9.97
N TYR A 24 4.56 -2.91 10.27
CA TYR A 24 5.12 -2.15 11.38
C TYR A 24 5.42 -0.70 11.01
N GLY A 25 5.42 -0.36 9.74
CA GLY A 25 5.66 0.99 9.28
C GLY A 25 5.37 1.10 7.80
N LEU A 26 5.48 2.32 7.27
CA LEU A 26 5.15 2.57 5.87
C LEU A 26 6.02 1.76 4.91
N GLU A 27 7.32 1.70 5.15
CA GLU A 27 8.23 0.93 4.29
C GLU A 27 7.89 -0.55 4.28
N ASP A 28 7.60 -1.11 5.45
CA ASP A 28 7.21 -2.51 5.55
C ASP A 28 5.90 -2.75 4.82
N ALA A 29 4.97 -1.81 4.93
CA ALA A 29 3.69 -1.89 4.22
C ALA A 29 3.89 -1.90 2.70
N VAL A 30 4.78 -1.06 2.20
CA VAL A 30 5.10 -1.02 0.76
C VAL A 30 5.67 -2.34 0.30
N LYS A 31 6.61 -2.91 1.06
CA LYS A 31 7.19 -4.21 0.73
C LYS A 31 6.14 -5.31 0.65
N LYS A 32 5.28 -5.37 1.65
CA LYS A 32 4.24 -6.39 1.71
C LYS A 32 3.22 -6.25 0.59
N ALA A 33 2.81 -5.01 0.30
CA ALA A 33 1.88 -4.75 -0.78
C ALA A 33 2.48 -5.08 -2.15
N ALA A 34 3.75 -4.74 -2.36
CA ALA A 34 4.45 -5.06 -3.61
C ALA A 34 4.52 -6.57 -3.82
N ILE A 35 4.81 -7.32 -2.77
CA ILE A 35 4.84 -8.79 -2.84
C ILE A 35 3.46 -9.33 -3.23
N LYS A 36 2.40 -8.82 -2.63
CA LYS A 36 1.03 -9.24 -2.96
C LYS A 36 0.69 -9.00 -4.43
N LYS A 37 1.23 -7.94 -5.01
CA LYS A 37 0.99 -7.58 -6.41
C LYS A 37 2.02 -8.18 -7.37
N HIS A 38 2.98 -8.96 -6.86
CA HIS A 38 4.08 -9.52 -7.65
C HIS A 38 4.88 -8.45 -8.38
N LEU A 39 5.10 -7.31 -7.70
CA LEU A 39 5.83 -6.18 -8.24
C LEU A 39 7.08 -5.91 -7.40
N LYS A 40 8.06 -5.28 -8.04
CA LYS A 40 9.19 -4.72 -7.30
C LYS A 40 8.72 -3.47 -6.55
N ILE A 41 9.39 -3.15 -5.45
CA ILE A 41 9.03 -1.99 -4.63
C ILE A 41 8.98 -0.72 -5.46
N ASP A 42 9.96 -0.49 -6.32
CA ASP A 42 10.00 0.71 -7.17
C ASP A 42 8.81 0.77 -8.13
N ALA A 43 8.47 -0.36 -8.74
CA ALA A 43 7.31 -0.43 -9.63
C ALA A 43 6.01 -0.17 -8.87
N PHE A 44 5.89 -0.75 -7.68
CA PHE A 44 4.72 -0.54 -6.83
C PHE A 44 4.54 0.94 -6.49
N LYS A 45 5.61 1.61 -6.08
CA LYS A 45 5.57 3.04 -5.72
C LYS A 45 5.18 3.93 -6.88
N LYS A 46 5.50 3.54 -8.11
CA LYS A 46 5.13 4.31 -9.30
C LYS A 46 3.65 4.21 -9.63
N ILE A 47 3.04 3.09 -9.29
CA ILE A 47 1.64 2.78 -9.67
C ILE A 47 0.68 3.09 -8.54
N PHE A 48 1.08 2.83 -7.30
CA PHE A 48 0.19 2.89 -6.14
C PHE A 48 0.64 3.91 -5.11
N ASN A 49 -0.33 4.47 -4.40
CA ASN A 49 -0.11 5.17 -3.14
C ASN A 49 -0.52 4.27 -1.99
N ILE A 50 0.12 4.47 -0.84
CA ILE A 50 -0.20 3.70 0.36
C ILE A 50 -0.38 4.67 1.52
N GLU A 51 -1.39 4.43 2.34
CA GLU A 51 -1.72 5.29 3.48
C GLU A 51 -2.05 4.45 4.69
N LYS A 52 -1.66 4.95 5.87
CA LYS A 52 -2.04 4.34 7.13
C LYS A 52 -3.51 4.61 7.40
N ILE A 53 -4.23 3.55 7.75
CA ILE A 53 -5.63 3.69 8.11
C ILE A 53 -5.71 4.18 9.55
N LYS A 54 -6.34 5.33 9.74
CA LYS A 54 -6.60 5.88 11.07
C LYS A 54 -7.96 5.41 11.55
N ARG A 55 -8.02 5.11 12.83
CA ARG A 55 -9.29 4.79 13.49
C ARG A 55 -9.87 6.03 14.14
#